data_02881fb90ffccdb41fd837a5287e37c1
#
_entry.id   02881fb90ffccdb41fd837a5287e37c1
#
_cell.length_a   1.000
_cell.length_b   1.000
_cell.length_c   1.000
_cell.angle_alpha   90.00
_cell.angle_beta   90.00
_cell.angle_gamma   90.00
#
_symmetry.space_group_name_H-M   'P 1'
#
loop_
_entity.id
_entity.type
_entity.pdbx_description
1 polymer ?
#
loop_
_entity_poly.entity_id
_entity_poly.type
_entity_poly.pdbx_seq_one_letter_code
_entity_poly.pdbx_strand_id
1 'polypeptide(L)'
;MPIGRSKLPSQTAALAGIPAGVQAVGPWAGRRQLFVRFAGEAETATMYTADALKGELKRLAARSRYHSISIAGRDPLAESEFIMAAFSAGAPLPVMLDHDGQRPDALQAVVRGLELVQISMDGCESDAVLERACVSLTLAAARQVKHALVIVPAEQASDARLLQIVQEVHAASAETMLVLHPTLQSATAQDRRWILWLERAAGIHDDARVLPSLPGPTGMR
;
A
#
# COMPACT_ATOMS: atom_id res chain seq x y z
N MET A 1 -17.59 43.03 -14.27
CA MET A 1 -18.14 41.67 -14.35
C MET A 1 -17.13 40.71 -13.77
N PRO A 2 -17.34 40.12 -12.58
CA PRO A 2 -16.43 39.13 -12.05
C PRO A 2 -16.64 37.81 -12.83
N ILE A 3 -15.56 37.34 -13.42
CA ILE A 3 -15.51 36.05 -14.11
C ILE A 3 -15.77 34.96 -13.06
N GLY A 4 -16.91 34.30 -13.17
CA GLY A 4 -17.27 33.18 -12.29
C GLY A 4 -16.21 32.10 -12.35
N ARG A 5 -15.57 31.82 -11.23
CA ARG A 5 -14.75 30.61 -11.06
C ARG A 5 -15.66 29.42 -11.32
N SER A 6 -15.48 28.79 -12.48
CA SER A 6 -16.04 27.47 -12.75
C SER A 6 -15.60 26.55 -11.59
N LYS A 7 -16.54 26.14 -10.73
CA LYS A 7 -16.29 25.08 -9.78
C LYS A 7 -16.02 23.82 -10.61
N LEU A 8 -14.77 23.37 -10.62
CA LEU A 8 -14.45 22.01 -11.05
C LEU A 8 -15.42 21.06 -10.34
N PRO A 9 -15.98 20.06 -11.04
CA PRO A 9 -16.84 19.08 -10.40
C PRO A 9 -16.10 18.54 -9.18
N SER A 10 -16.76 18.50 -8.03
CA SER A 10 -16.18 17.98 -6.79
C SER A 10 -15.77 16.53 -7.06
N GLN A 11 -14.47 16.28 -7.06
CA GLN A 11 -13.94 14.93 -7.25
C GLN A 11 -14.48 14.05 -6.13
N THR A 12 -15.21 13.01 -6.51
CA THR A 12 -15.89 12.10 -5.60
C THR A 12 -15.36 10.68 -5.80
N ALA A 13 -15.31 9.91 -4.73
CA ALA A 13 -14.99 8.48 -4.79
C ALA A 13 -15.92 7.67 -3.88
N ALA A 14 -16.11 6.41 -4.24
CA ALA A 14 -16.87 5.44 -3.46
C ALA A 14 -15.96 4.78 -2.42
N LEU A 15 -16.22 5.05 -1.14
CA LEU A 15 -15.46 4.47 -0.04
C LEU A 15 -16.32 3.45 0.72
N ALA A 16 -15.75 2.29 1.04
CA ALA A 16 -16.35 1.32 1.97
C ALA A 16 -16.32 1.82 3.42
N GLY A 17 -15.53 2.86 3.71
CA GLY A 17 -15.48 3.54 5.01
C GLY A 17 -14.09 3.99 5.40
N ILE A 18 -14.00 4.54 6.63
CA ILE A 18 -12.75 5.00 7.23
C ILE A 18 -12.58 4.34 8.61
N PRO A 19 -12.49 3.00 8.69
CA PRO A 19 -12.30 2.31 9.96
C PRO A 19 -10.93 2.60 10.58
N ALA A 20 -10.87 2.57 11.91
CA ALA A 20 -9.63 2.48 12.65
C ALA A 20 -9.22 1.01 12.80
N GLY A 21 -7.95 0.71 12.65
CA GLY A 21 -7.44 -0.65 12.78
C GLY A 21 -5.94 -0.69 13.02
N VAL A 22 -5.39 -1.89 12.99
CA VAL A 22 -3.95 -2.14 13.07
C VAL A 22 -3.47 -2.64 11.71
N GLN A 23 -2.39 -2.06 11.20
CA GLN A 23 -1.77 -2.52 9.97
C GLN A 23 -1.25 -3.95 10.15
N ALA A 24 -1.72 -4.86 9.31
CA ALA A 24 -1.40 -6.28 9.45
C ALA A 24 -0.04 -6.65 8.86
N VAL A 25 0.37 -5.95 7.79
CA VAL A 25 1.54 -6.31 6.97
C VAL A 25 2.36 -5.07 6.61
N GLY A 26 3.59 -5.28 6.16
CA GLY A 26 4.46 -4.24 5.63
C GLY A 26 5.24 -3.47 6.70
N PRO A 27 5.90 -2.37 6.29
CA PRO A 27 6.81 -1.60 7.16
C PRO A 27 6.15 -1.04 8.42
N TRP A 28 4.85 -0.76 8.33
CA TRP A 28 4.08 -0.22 9.45
C TRP A 28 3.19 -1.27 10.14
N ALA A 29 3.49 -2.56 9.97
CA ALA A 29 2.81 -3.62 10.69
C ALA A 29 2.79 -3.35 12.21
N GLY A 30 1.66 -3.62 12.86
CA GLY A 30 1.45 -3.34 14.28
C GLY A 30 1.09 -1.89 14.62
N ARG A 31 1.13 -0.96 13.65
CA ARG A 31 0.75 0.44 13.88
C ARG A 31 -0.76 0.65 13.77
N ARG A 32 -1.31 1.45 14.66
CA ARG A 32 -2.73 1.85 14.62
C ARG A 32 -2.94 2.92 13.57
N GLN A 33 -3.84 2.68 12.61
CA GLN A 33 -4.08 3.53 11.45
C GLN A 33 -5.56 3.84 11.25
N LEU A 34 -5.82 4.89 10.47
CA LEU A 34 -7.11 5.12 9.81
C LEU A 34 -7.01 4.56 8.38
N PHE A 35 -7.95 3.71 8.00
CA PHE A 35 -7.96 3.10 6.66
C PHE A 35 -8.99 3.79 5.79
N VAL A 36 -8.55 4.54 4.79
CA VAL A 36 -9.42 5.05 3.70
C VAL A 36 -9.58 3.91 2.70
N ARG A 37 -10.71 3.18 2.79
CA ARG A 37 -10.95 1.99 1.98
C ARG A 37 -11.80 2.33 0.77
N PHE A 38 -11.21 2.17 -0.42
CA PHE A 38 -11.95 2.24 -1.68
C PHE A 38 -12.81 0.98 -1.83
N ALA A 39 -14.09 1.18 -2.17
CA ALA A 39 -15.05 0.09 -2.23
C ALA A 39 -14.84 -0.80 -3.46
N GLY A 40 -14.98 -2.11 -3.26
CA GLY A 40 -15.15 -3.07 -4.36
C GLY A 40 -16.58 -3.08 -4.90
N GLU A 41 -16.81 -3.73 -6.04
CA GLU A 41 -18.12 -3.76 -6.73
C GLU A 41 -19.27 -4.31 -5.89
N ALA A 42 -18.99 -5.26 -4.98
CA ALA A 42 -19.98 -5.90 -4.13
C ALA A 42 -20.08 -5.30 -2.72
N GLU A 43 -19.29 -4.25 -2.41
CA GLU A 43 -19.27 -3.63 -1.09
C GLU A 43 -20.25 -2.46 -1.01
N THR A 44 -20.88 -2.30 0.16
CA THR A 44 -21.65 -1.09 0.46
C THR A 44 -20.70 0.11 0.49
N ALA A 45 -20.99 1.10 -0.31
CA ALA A 45 -20.14 2.28 -0.47
C ALA A 45 -20.89 3.57 -0.13
N THR A 46 -20.13 4.52 0.41
CA THR A 46 -20.55 5.90 0.60
C THR A 46 -19.75 6.81 -0.33
N MET A 47 -20.43 7.70 -1.04
CA MET A 47 -19.77 8.69 -1.89
C MET A 47 -19.19 9.82 -1.04
N TYR A 48 -17.89 10.03 -1.15
CA TYR A 48 -17.18 11.13 -0.50
C TYR A 48 -16.67 12.12 -1.53
N THR A 49 -16.80 13.41 -1.23
CA THR A 49 -15.99 14.45 -1.88
C THR A 49 -14.61 14.51 -1.22
N ALA A 50 -13.59 14.99 -1.91
CA ALA A 50 -12.25 15.16 -1.35
C ALA A 50 -12.27 16.03 -0.08
N ASP A 51 -13.09 17.09 -0.05
CA ASP A 51 -13.20 17.97 1.14
C ASP A 51 -13.93 17.30 2.30
N ALA A 52 -14.96 16.51 2.03
CA ALA A 52 -15.64 15.72 3.06
C ALA A 52 -14.68 14.71 3.70
N LEU A 53 -13.85 14.02 2.88
CA LEU A 53 -12.82 13.11 3.38
C LEU A 53 -11.80 13.85 4.25
N LYS A 54 -11.28 15.01 3.81
CA LYS A 54 -10.35 15.82 4.62
C LYS A 54 -10.94 16.20 5.97
N GLY A 55 -12.19 16.66 5.98
CA GLY A 55 -12.90 17.04 7.22
C GLY A 55 -13.04 15.87 8.18
N GLU A 56 -13.43 14.70 7.66
CA GLU A 56 -13.59 13.50 8.46
C GLU A 56 -12.26 12.99 9.02
N LEU A 57 -11.19 12.97 8.22
CA LEU A 57 -9.86 12.58 8.67
C LEU A 57 -9.32 13.51 9.78
N LYS A 58 -9.52 14.82 9.65
CA LYS A 58 -9.17 15.79 10.70
C LYS A 58 -9.96 15.53 11.99
N ARG A 59 -11.25 15.29 11.87
CA ARG A 59 -12.15 14.99 13.01
C ARG A 59 -11.74 13.70 13.73
N LEU A 60 -11.41 12.63 12.98
CA LEU A 60 -10.98 11.36 13.54
C LEU A 60 -9.60 11.47 14.21
N ALA A 61 -8.63 12.12 13.54
CA ALA A 61 -7.29 12.32 14.08
C ALA A 61 -7.28 13.15 15.38
N ALA A 62 -8.21 14.10 15.52
CA ALA A 62 -8.36 14.89 16.75
C ALA A 62 -8.94 14.10 17.94
N ARG A 63 -9.69 13.02 17.66
CA ARG A 63 -10.35 12.21 18.71
C ARG A 63 -9.46 11.16 19.34
N SER A 64 -8.44 10.68 18.63
CA SER A 64 -7.61 9.58 19.09
C SER A 64 -6.24 9.63 18.42
N ARG A 65 -5.25 8.98 19.05
CA ARG A 65 -3.89 8.88 18.47
C ARG A 65 -3.84 7.76 17.45
N TYR A 66 -3.49 8.12 16.23
CA TYR A 66 -3.17 7.21 15.14
C TYR A 66 -1.75 7.48 14.65
N HIS A 67 -1.09 6.45 14.13
CA HIS A 67 0.23 6.59 13.54
C HIS A 67 0.15 7.23 12.16
N SER A 68 -0.84 6.84 11.35
CA SER A 68 -0.91 7.22 9.94
C SER A 68 -2.31 6.97 9.36
N ILE A 69 -2.48 7.43 8.12
CA ILE A 69 -3.62 7.10 7.25
C ILE A 69 -3.12 6.09 6.23
N SER A 70 -3.85 4.99 6.03
CA SER A 70 -3.62 4.02 4.96
C SER A 70 -4.69 4.18 3.89
N ILE A 71 -4.28 4.48 2.67
CA ILE A 71 -5.13 4.46 1.48
C ILE A 71 -5.05 3.05 0.92
N ALA A 72 -6.16 2.32 0.93
CA ALA A 72 -6.21 0.90 0.56
C ALA A 72 -7.59 0.53 -0.02
N GLY A 73 -7.78 -0.72 -0.34
CA GLY A 73 -9.00 -1.26 -0.91
C GLY A 73 -8.82 -1.62 -2.37
N ARG A 74 -9.92 -1.71 -3.10
CA ARG A 74 -9.85 -2.13 -4.50
C ARG A 74 -9.36 -0.98 -5.37
N ASP A 75 -8.20 -1.19 -6.02
CA ASP A 75 -7.60 -0.31 -7.02
C ASP A 75 -7.68 1.20 -6.69
N PRO A 76 -7.08 1.64 -5.56
CA PRO A 76 -7.20 3.04 -5.13
C PRO A 76 -6.65 4.02 -6.16
N LEU A 77 -5.68 3.61 -6.98
CA LEU A 77 -5.09 4.46 -8.02
C LEU A 77 -6.00 4.67 -9.24
N ALA A 78 -7.10 3.93 -9.38
CA ALA A 78 -8.14 4.29 -10.34
C ALA A 78 -8.77 5.66 -10.02
N GLU A 79 -8.75 6.06 -8.74
CA GLU A 79 -9.27 7.32 -8.24
C GLU A 79 -8.15 8.33 -7.91
N SER A 80 -7.07 8.33 -8.69
CA SER A 80 -5.87 9.15 -8.44
C SER A 80 -6.16 10.66 -8.37
N GLU A 81 -7.11 11.18 -9.16
CA GLU A 81 -7.53 12.58 -9.10
C GLU A 81 -8.18 12.94 -7.75
N PHE A 82 -9.02 12.04 -7.22
CA PHE A 82 -9.63 12.20 -5.90
C PHE A 82 -8.56 12.15 -4.80
N ILE A 83 -7.63 11.19 -4.86
CA ILE A 83 -6.51 11.07 -3.91
C ILE A 83 -5.65 12.34 -3.95
N MET A 84 -5.31 12.82 -5.13
CA MET A 84 -4.56 14.06 -5.30
C MET A 84 -5.31 15.25 -4.68
N ALA A 85 -6.60 15.40 -4.94
CA ALA A 85 -7.41 16.47 -4.37
C ALA A 85 -7.51 16.37 -2.84
N ALA A 86 -7.58 15.15 -2.30
CA ALA A 86 -7.69 14.93 -0.85
C ALA A 86 -6.37 15.15 -0.09
N PHE A 87 -5.21 14.83 -0.68
CA PHE A 87 -3.95 14.72 0.06
C PHE A 87 -2.83 15.67 -0.40
N SER A 88 -2.88 16.26 -1.60
CA SER A 88 -1.80 17.12 -2.11
C SER A 88 -1.51 18.38 -1.27
N ALA A 89 -2.50 18.91 -0.58
CA ALA A 89 -2.36 20.05 0.33
C ALA A 89 -1.92 19.65 1.75
N GLY A 90 -1.57 18.36 1.95
CA GLY A 90 -1.20 17.78 3.23
C GLY A 90 -2.37 17.09 3.94
N ALA A 91 -2.03 16.22 4.86
CA ALA A 91 -2.95 15.43 5.68
C ALA A 91 -2.65 15.62 7.17
N PRO A 92 -3.62 15.31 8.08
CA PRO A 92 -3.39 15.44 9.52
C PRO A 92 -2.40 14.42 10.09
N LEU A 93 -2.05 13.39 9.33
CA LEU A 93 -1.15 12.30 9.68
C LEU A 93 -0.35 11.88 8.45
N PRO A 94 0.81 11.19 8.60
CA PRO A 94 1.52 10.57 7.49
C PRO A 94 0.61 9.66 6.68
N VAL A 95 0.76 9.66 5.35
CA VAL A 95 -0.11 8.91 4.44
C VAL A 95 0.67 7.77 3.80
N MET A 96 0.10 6.57 3.85
CA MET A 96 0.57 5.39 3.14
C MET A 96 -0.43 5.04 2.04
N LEU A 97 0.07 4.71 0.86
CA LEU A 97 -0.72 4.09 -0.21
C LEU A 97 -0.36 2.60 -0.29
N ASP A 98 -1.35 1.73 -0.18
CA ASP A 98 -1.23 0.29 -0.39
C ASP A 98 -1.96 -0.09 -1.68
N HIS A 99 -1.22 -0.61 -2.67
CA HIS A 99 -1.75 -0.93 -3.99
C HIS A 99 -1.01 -2.12 -4.63
N ASP A 100 -1.47 -2.57 -5.79
CA ASP A 100 -0.95 -3.74 -6.51
C ASP A 100 0.22 -3.45 -7.49
N GLY A 101 0.67 -2.21 -7.55
CA GLY A 101 1.77 -1.78 -8.43
C GLY A 101 1.39 -1.59 -9.91
N GLN A 102 0.16 -1.87 -10.33
CA GLN A 102 -0.19 -1.93 -11.74
C GLN A 102 -0.42 -0.57 -12.44
N ARG A 103 -0.44 0.55 -11.70
CA ARG A 103 -0.73 1.89 -12.23
C ARG A 103 0.37 2.91 -11.95
N PRO A 104 1.59 2.75 -12.52
CA PRO A 104 2.69 3.67 -12.27
C PRO A 104 2.38 5.12 -12.69
N ASP A 105 1.66 5.33 -13.81
CA ASP A 105 1.29 6.67 -14.27
C ASP A 105 0.37 7.39 -13.28
N ALA A 106 -0.62 6.67 -12.72
CA ALA A 106 -1.52 7.22 -11.70
C ALA A 106 -0.77 7.48 -10.37
N LEU A 107 0.18 6.61 -10.00
CA LEU A 107 1.06 6.82 -8.85
C LEU A 107 1.87 8.11 -9.00
N GLN A 108 2.37 8.41 -10.20
CA GLN A 108 3.14 9.64 -10.45
C GLN A 108 2.38 10.91 -10.07
N ALA A 109 1.06 10.93 -10.24
CA ALA A 109 0.24 12.08 -9.89
C ALA A 109 0.11 12.30 -8.38
N VAL A 110 0.07 11.22 -7.58
CA VAL A 110 -0.24 11.27 -6.14
C VAL A 110 0.97 11.13 -5.22
N VAL A 111 2.10 10.64 -5.72
CA VAL A 111 3.26 10.22 -4.91
C VAL A 111 3.79 11.31 -3.98
N ARG A 112 3.71 12.59 -4.37
CA ARG A 112 4.21 13.72 -3.56
C ARG A 112 3.46 13.94 -2.25
N GLY A 113 2.23 13.43 -2.13
CA GLY A 113 1.42 13.50 -0.91
C GLY A 113 1.60 12.31 0.02
N LEU A 114 2.50 11.39 -0.29
CA LEU A 114 2.69 10.13 0.41
C LEU A 114 3.98 10.11 1.23
N GLU A 115 3.94 9.52 2.40
CA GLU A 115 5.11 9.18 3.22
C GLU A 115 5.65 7.78 2.87
N LEU A 116 4.76 6.86 2.47
CA LEU A 116 5.10 5.49 2.14
C LEU A 116 4.24 4.99 0.97
N VAL A 117 4.89 4.43 -0.03
CA VAL A 117 4.26 3.63 -1.08
C VAL A 117 4.50 2.15 -0.75
N GLN A 118 3.45 1.39 -0.54
CA GLN A 118 3.49 -0.06 -0.35
C GLN A 118 2.87 -0.75 -1.54
N ILE A 119 3.59 -1.67 -2.14
CA ILE A 119 3.07 -2.57 -3.18
C ILE A 119 2.88 -3.93 -2.56
N SER A 120 1.66 -4.48 -2.67
CA SER A 120 1.29 -5.76 -2.08
C SER A 120 1.09 -6.81 -3.16
N MET A 121 1.73 -7.99 -2.99
CA MET A 121 1.73 -9.12 -3.91
C MET A 121 1.52 -10.44 -3.18
N ASP A 122 1.13 -11.49 -3.91
CA ASP A 122 1.01 -12.86 -3.38
C ASP A 122 2.13 -13.81 -3.87
N GLY A 123 3.01 -13.33 -4.74
CA GLY A 123 4.13 -14.10 -5.29
C GLY A 123 3.77 -14.98 -6.49
N CYS A 124 2.55 -14.86 -7.03
CA CYS A 124 2.07 -15.61 -8.19
C CYS A 124 1.77 -14.71 -9.39
N GLU A 125 2.05 -13.41 -9.27
CA GLU A 125 1.83 -12.44 -10.34
C GLU A 125 2.63 -12.79 -11.61
N SER A 126 2.07 -12.42 -12.77
CA SER A 126 2.76 -12.53 -14.04
C SER A 126 3.96 -11.57 -14.11
N ASP A 127 4.91 -11.85 -15.00
CA ASP A 127 6.08 -10.98 -15.21
C ASP A 127 5.66 -9.55 -15.60
N ALA A 128 4.61 -9.39 -16.39
CA ALA A 128 4.09 -8.08 -16.77
C ALA A 128 3.53 -7.28 -15.57
N VAL A 129 2.98 -7.94 -14.56
CA VAL A 129 2.54 -7.29 -13.31
C VAL A 129 3.75 -6.90 -12.46
N LEU A 130 4.73 -7.79 -12.33
CA LEU A 130 5.98 -7.53 -11.62
C LEU A 130 6.75 -6.37 -12.24
N GLU A 131 6.86 -6.32 -13.58
CA GLU A 131 7.50 -5.23 -14.31
C GLU A 131 6.86 -3.87 -13.97
N ARG A 132 5.51 -3.76 -14.00
CA ARG A 132 4.81 -2.52 -13.62
C ARG A 132 5.02 -2.14 -12.15
N ALA A 133 5.07 -3.12 -11.26
CA ALA A 133 5.38 -2.89 -9.86
C ALA A 133 6.80 -2.35 -9.69
N CYS A 134 7.78 -2.90 -10.40
CA CYS A 134 9.15 -2.39 -10.41
C CYS A 134 9.24 -0.95 -10.93
N VAL A 135 8.47 -0.60 -11.98
CA VAL A 135 8.36 0.79 -12.45
C VAL A 135 7.79 1.69 -11.35
N SER A 136 6.78 1.24 -10.60
CA SER A 136 6.21 1.99 -9.49
C SER A 136 7.21 2.19 -8.34
N LEU A 137 8.04 1.19 -8.01
CA LEU A 137 9.11 1.30 -7.01
C LEU A 137 10.19 2.29 -7.46
N THR A 138 10.66 2.19 -8.70
CA THR A 138 11.62 3.13 -9.29
C THR A 138 11.09 4.57 -9.25
N LEU A 139 9.80 4.77 -9.53
CA LEU A 139 9.16 6.08 -9.45
C LEU A 139 9.17 6.62 -8.01
N ALA A 140 8.81 5.80 -7.02
CA ALA A 140 8.80 6.21 -5.61
C ALA A 140 10.23 6.55 -5.14
N ALA A 141 11.24 5.76 -5.50
CA ALA A 141 12.65 6.02 -5.25
C ALA A 141 13.10 7.35 -5.85
N ALA A 142 12.81 7.59 -7.14
CA ALA A 142 13.15 8.85 -7.84
C ALA A 142 12.48 10.09 -7.20
N ARG A 143 11.40 9.91 -6.46
CA ARG A 143 10.70 10.97 -5.71
C ARG A 143 11.11 11.03 -4.24
N GLN A 144 12.07 10.21 -3.81
CA GLN A 144 12.56 10.11 -2.43
C GLN A 144 11.44 9.81 -1.42
N VAL A 145 10.41 9.08 -1.86
CA VAL A 145 9.34 8.58 -1.00
C VAL A 145 9.72 7.17 -0.53
N LYS A 146 9.56 6.90 0.77
CA LYS A 146 9.75 5.54 1.31
C LYS A 146 8.89 4.56 0.55
N HIS A 147 9.43 3.41 0.20
CA HIS A 147 8.71 2.43 -0.58
C HIS A 147 9.04 1.01 -0.15
N ALA A 148 8.06 0.14 -0.30
CA ALA A 148 8.17 -1.25 0.10
C ALA A 148 7.45 -2.16 -0.89
N LEU A 149 8.00 -3.35 -1.09
CA LEU A 149 7.28 -4.49 -1.63
C LEU A 149 6.94 -5.44 -0.49
N VAL A 150 5.66 -5.77 -0.37
CA VAL A 150 5.13 -6.69 0.62
C VAL A 150 4.61 -7.92 -0.09
N ILE A 151 5.12 -9.09 0.28
CA ILE A 151 4.67 -10.38 -0.26
C ILE A 151 3.94 -11.14 0.85
N VAL A 152 2.65 -11.42 0.63
CA VAL A 152 1.88 -12.38 1.42
C VAL A 152 1.78 -13.66 0.58
N PRO A 153 2.74 -14.61 0.71
CA PRO A 153 2.89 -15.66 -0.26
C PRO A 153 1.66 -16.55 -0.31
N ALA A 154 1.11 -16.72 -1.52
CA ALA A 154 0.09 -17.71 -1.79
C ALA A 154 0.66 -19.13 -1.59
N GLU A 155 -0.20 -20.10 -1.35
CA GLU A 155 0.19 -21.49 -1.09
C GLU A 155 1.04 -22.09 -2.22
N GLN A 156 0.72 -21.73 -3.46
CA GLN A 156 1.41 -22.17 -4.67
C GLN A 156 2.67 -21.36 -5.02
N ALA A 157 2.98 -20.28 -4.28
CA ALA A 157 4.15 -19.47 -4.55
C ALA A 157 5.44 -20.27 -4.31
N SER A 158 6.25 -20.45 -5.36
CA SER A 158 7.51 -21.18 -5.27
C SER A 158 8.64 -20.30 -4.74
N ASP A 159 9.60 -20.90 -4.03
CA ASP A 159 10.78 -20.17 -3.54
C ASP A 159 11.60 -19.58 -4.68
N ALA A 160 11.65 -20.25 -5.84
CA ALA A 160 12.33 -19.73 -7.02
C ALA A 160 11.67 -18.46 -7.53
N ARG A 161 10.32 -18.42 -7.59
CA ARG A 161 9.57 -17.23 -8.00
C ARG A 161 9.77 -16.09 -6.99
N LEU A 162 9.66 -16.39 -5.70
CA LEU A 162 9.89 -15.39 -4.65
C LEU A 162 11.30 -14.77 -4.73
N LEU A 163 12.33 -15.55 -5.03
CA LEU A 163 13.69 -15.04 -5.19
C LEU A 163 13.88 -14.27 -6.50
N GLN A 164 13.20 -14.65 -7.57
CA GLN A 164 13.17 -13.86 -8.80
C GLN A 164 12.59 -12.47 -8.52
N ILE A 165 11.48 -12.39 -7.76
CA ILE A 165 10.90 -11.10 -7.35
C ILE A 165 11.93 -10.26 -6.58
N VAL A 166 12.71 -10.86 -5.66
CA VAL A 166 13.78 -10.15 -4.94
C VAL A 166 14.81 -9.55 -5.90
N GLN A 167 15.22 -10.31 -6.93
CA GLN A 167 16.20 -9.85 -7.93
C GLN A 167 15.67 -8.66 -8.73
N GLU A 168 14.44 -8.75 -9.23
CA GLU A 168 13.80 -7.68 -10.01
C GLU A 168 13.59 -6.41 -9.16
N VAL A 169 13.17 -6.57 -7.91
CA VAL A 169 13.00 -5.44 -6.97
C VAL A 169 14.34 -4.78 -6.66
N HIS A 170 15.38 -5.56 -6.41
CA HIS A 170 16.73 -5.04 -6.18
C HIS A 170 17.23 -4.24 -7.39
N ALA A 171 17.03 -4.77 -8.59
CA ALA A 171 17.41 -4.09 -9.83
C ALA A 171 16.61 -2.79 -10.05
N ALA A 172 15.34 -2.75 -9.66
CA ALA A 172 14.48 -1.57 -9.76
C ALA A 172 14.85 -0.49 -8.73
N SER A 173 15.10 -0.87 -7.49
CA SER A 173 15.52 0.02 -6.40
C SER A 173 16.11 -0.79 -5.24
N ALA A 174 17.41 -0.66 -5.01
CA ALA A 174 18.09 -1.29 -3.87
C ALA A 174 17.65 -0.73 -2.50
N GLU A 175 16.97 0.42 -2.46
CA GLU A 175 16.45 1.05 -1.25
C GLU A 175 15.03 0.56 -0.88
N THR A 176 14.43 -0.31 -1.70
CA THR A 176 13.10 -0.86 -1.42
C THR A 176 13.14 -1.71 -0.16
N MET A 177 12.24 -1.47 0.78
CA MET A 177 12.04 -2.41 1.89
C MET A 177 11.25 -3.62 1.39
N LEU A 178 11.84 -4.80 1.42
CA LEU A 178 11.20 -6.04 0.98
C LEU A 178 10.77 -6.84 2.20
N VAL A 179 9.45 -7.08 2.33
CA VAL A 179 8.89 -7.78 3.49
C VAL A 179 8.05 -8.96 3.03
N LEU A 180 8.45 -10.16 3.43
CA LEU A 180 7.67 -11.38 3.21
C LEU A 180 6.89 -11.70 4.48
N HIS A 181 5.58 -11.85 4.35
CA HIS A 181 4.64 -12.17 5.42
C HIS A 181 4.04 -13.56 5.26
N PRO A 182 4.72 -14.64 5.67
CA PRO A 182 4.10 -15.95 5.71
C PRO A 182 2.91 -15.95 6.67
N THR A 183 1.94 -16.84 6.46
CA THR A 183 0.87 -17.04 7.44
C THR A 183 1.47 -17.44 8.78
N LEU A 184 0.81 -17.10 9.89
CA LEU A 184 1.29 -17.45 11.22
C LEU A 184 1.48 -18.97 11.37
N GLN A 185 0.58 -19.75 10.78
CA GLN A 185 0.68 -21.21 10.77
C GLN A 185 1.96 -21.71 10.04
N SER A 186 2.26 -21.16 8.88
CA SER A 186 3.46 -21.48 8.11
C SER A 186 4.73 -21.00 8.82
N ALA A 187 4.69 -19.85 9.48
CA ALA A 187 5.84 -19.30 10.20
C ALA A 187 6.18 -20.06 11.50
N THR A 188 5.18 -20.69 12.12
CA THR A 188 5.34 -21.47 13.38
C THR A 188 5.56 -22.96 13.14
N ALA A 189 5.33 -23.47 11.93
CA ALA A 189 5.71 -24.81 11.56
C ALA A 189 7.24 -24.98 11.76
N GLN A 190 7.70 -26.19 12.12
CA GLN A 190 9.13 -26.49 12.24
C GLN A 190 9.87 -26.46 10.88
N ASP A 191 9.29 -25.81 9.91
CA ASP A 191 9.78 -25.64 8.57
C ASP A 191 10.81 -24.50 8.54
N ARG A 192 12.04 -24.82 8.19
CA ARG A 192 13.15 -23.88 8.03
C ARG A 192 13.01 -23.07 6.72
N ARG A 193 11.97 -23.27 5.91
CA ARG A 193 11.78 -22.68 4.59
C ARG A 193 12.03 -21.17 4.60
N TRP A 194 11.39 -20.46 5.53
CA TRP A 194 11.44 -18.98 5.54
C TRP A 194 12.79 -18.45 6.02
N ILE A 195 13.49 -19.18 6.88
CA ILE A 195 14.86 -18.84 7.28
C ILE A 195 15.82 -19.01 6.11
N LEU A 196 15.78 -20.15 5.42
CA LEU A 196 16.60 -20.42 4.25
C LEU A 196 16.27 -19.47 3.08
N TRP A 197 15.00 -19.14 2.91
CA TRP A 197 14.60 -18.13 1.92
C TRP A 197 15.20 -16.77 2.27
N LEU A 198 15.11 -16.32 3.53
CA LEU A 198 15.65 -15.03 3.98
C LEU A 198 17.17 -14.97 3.81
N GLU A 199 17.91 -16.03 4.13
CA GLU A 199 19.37 -16.10 3.92
C GLU A 199 19.72 -15.86 2.43
N ARG A 200 18.96 -16.47 1.52
CA ARG A 200 19.16 -16.29 0.08
C ARG A 200 18.74 -14.91 -0.41
N ALA A 201 17.61 -14.39 0.09
CA ALA A 201 17.10 -13.07 -0.25
C ALA A 201 18.05 -11.95 0.24
N ALA A 202 18.60 -12.08 1.46
CA ALA A 202 19.58 -11.14 2.02
C ALA A 202 20.91 -11.14 1.26
N GLY A 203 21.26 -12.25 0.60
CA GLY A 203 22.40 -12.29 -0.33
C GLY A 203 22.19 -11.51 -1.64
N ILE A 204 20.96 -11.06 -1.92
CA ILE A 204 20.58 -10.31 -3.13
C ILE A 204 20.20 -8.87 -2.77
N HIS A 205 19.47 -8.67 -1.68
CA HIS A 205 18.84 -7.41 -1.30
C HIS A 205 18.97 -7.15 0.20
N ASP A 206 19.61 -6.04 0.58
CA ASP A 206 20.03 -5.75 1.96
C ASP A 206 18.84 -5.60 2.94
N ASP A 207 17.74 -4.96 2.54
CA ASP A 207 16.55 -4.76 3.38
C ASP A 207 15.45 -5.80 3.09
N ALA A 208 15.82 -7.08 3.13
CA ALA A 208 14.88 -8.19 3.07
C ALA A 208 14.49 -8.65 4.49
N ARG A 209 13.18 -8.84 4.73
CA ARG A 209 12.65 -9.23 6.04
C ARG A 209 11.61 -10.33 5.90
N VAL A 210 11.54 -11.21 6.90
CA VAL A 210 10.44 -12.16 7.06
C VAL A 210 9.74 -11.85 8.38
N LEU A 211 8.48 -11.48 8.31
CA LEU A 211 7.65 -11.15 9.46
C LEU A 211 6.33 -11.94 9.37
N PRO A 212 5.90 -12.66 10.40
CA PRO A 212 4.58 -13.29 10.39
C PRO A 212 3.49 -12.22 10.19
N SER A 213 2.48 -12.52 9.37
CA SER A 213 1.34 -11.62 9.25
C SER A 213 0.55 -11.59 10.55
N LEU A 214 0.20 -10.39 11.02
CA LEU A 214 -0.73 -10.27 12.14
C LEU A 214 -2.12 -10.74 11.69
N PRO A 215 -2.88 -11.42 12.57
CA PRO A 215 -4.27 -11.72 12.27
C PRO A 215 -5.00 -10.39 12.08
N GLY A 216 -5.33 -10.09 10.82
CA GLY A 216 -6.15 -8.92 10.50
C GLY A 216 -7.57 -9.11 11.07
N PRO A 217 -8.28 -8.03 11.44
CA PRO A 217 -9.70 -8.14 11.67
C PRO A 217 -10.33 -8.70 10.40
N THR A 218 -11.14 -9.75 10.58
CA THR A 218 -11.85 -10.44 9.51
C THR A 218 -12.62 -9.41 8.68
N GLY A 219 -12.19 -9.15 7.44
CA GLY A 219 -12.80 -8.17 6.54
C GLY A 219 -11.91 -7.04 6.03
N MET A 220 -10.63 -7.00 6.35
CA MET A 220 -9.67 -6.04 5.81
C MET A 220 -8.75 -6.68 4.76
N ARG A 221 -9.32 -7.33 3.76
CA ARG A 221 -8.64 -7.64 2.50
C ARG A 221 -9.33 -6.92 1.37
#